data_178961abc8e7bb881f2f682ff7d93a10
#
_entry.id   178961abc8e7bb881f2f682ff7d93a10
#
_cell.length_a   1.000
_cell.length_b   1.000
_cell.length_c   1.000
_cell.angle_alpha   90.00
_cell.angle_beta   90.00
_cell.angle_gamma   90.00
#
_symmetry.space_group_name_H-M   'P 1'
#
loop_
_entity.id
_entity.type
_entity.pdbx_description
1 polymer ?
#
loop_
_entity_poly.entity_id
_entity_poly.type
_entity_poly.pdbx_seq_one_letter_code
_entity_poly.pdbx_strand_id
1 'polypeptide(L)'
;MLRSARLIGALIALVAGALMLALPASGQQDERLAVSLELTGSIDPATERWISGALEDAADDGAELVIVRLDTPGGLDSSMRAIVQDIIAAPMPVVVYVSPDGARAASAGLFVTQAGDVAAMAPQTNIGSASPITIGGGDVDEVLGRKVENDAAAYVRALAEEHGRDAELAEEMVREATNVTAQEALDAGLVDVVARSQEELLAELDGFRVRGPKAGTLDTEGLVVEERDMPLQYDILQLLVNPNIAYLLLIAGVLGLA
;
A
#
# COMPACT_ATOMS: atom_id res chain seq x y z
N MET A 1 -57.07 25.99 42.30
CA MET A 1 -55.70 25.52 42.44
C MET A 1 -55.27 24.43 41.43
N LEU A 2 -56.12 23.46 41.04
CA LEU A 2 -55.71 22.39 40.09
C LEU A 2 -55.47 22.86 38.63
N ARG A 3 -56.09 23.93 38.17
CA ARG A 3 -55.89 24.45 36.77
C ARG A 3 -54.53 25.12 36.58
N SER A 4 -54.03 25.82 37.60
CA SER A 4 -52.72 26.50 37.55
C SER A 4 -51.55 25.47 37.55
N ALA A 5 -51.66 24.35 38.27
CA ALA A 5 -50.63 23.33 38.27
C ALA A 5 -50.48 22.59 36.94
N ARG A 6 -51.60 22.42 36.20
CA ARG A 6 -51.56 21.79 34.84
C ARG A 6 -50.94 22.72 33.81
N LEU A 7 -51.15 24.02 33.89
CA LEU A 7 -50.54 24.99 32.99
C LEU A 7 -49.02 25.13 33.20
N ILE A 8 -48.57 25.07 34.45
CA ILE A 8 -47.15 25.13 34.79
C ILE A 8 -46.45 23.83 34.33
N GLY A 9 -47.08 22.65 34.50
CA GLY A 9 -46.53 21.40 33.98
C GLY A 9 -46.41 21.35 32.45
N ALA A 10 -47.43 21.89 31.74
CA ALA A 10 -47.39 21.97 30.27
C ALA A 10 -46.30 22.94 29.80
N LEU A 11 -46.09 24.06 30.48
CA LEU A 11 -45.03 25.02 30.15
C LEU A 11 -43.63 24.47 30.36
N ILE A 12 -43.42 23.72 31.46
CA ILE A 12 -42.14 23.04 31.74
C ILE A 12 -41.85 21.97 30.70
N ALA A 13 -42.85 21.18 30.29
CA ALA A 13 -42.72 20.19 29.23
C ALA A 13 -42.38 20.80 27.86
N LEU A 14 -42.99 21.95 27.53
CA LEU A 14 -42.72 22.68 26.32
C LEU A 14 -41.30 23.31 26.29
N VAL A 15 -40.85 23.85 27.43
CA VAL A 15 -39.50 24.40 27.57
C VAL A 15 -38.46 23.29 27.56
N ALA A 16 -38.71 22.17 28.18
CA ALA A 16 -37.82 20.99 28.14
C ALA A 16 -37.72 20.38 26.73
N GLY A 17 -38.87 20.32 26.01
CA GLY A 17 -38.89 19.89 24.60
C GLY A 17 -38.14 20.82 23.68
N ALA A 18 -38.27 22.15 23.88
CA ALA A 18 -37.54 23.14 23.10
C ALA A 18 -36.05 23.15 23.41
N LEU A 19 -35.63 22.83 24.64
CA LEU A 19 -34.23 22.72 25.03
C LEU A 19 -33.59 21.46 24.45
N MET A 20 -34.31 20.36 24.28
CA MET A 20 -33.82 19.16 23.57
C MET A 20 -33.65 19.36 22.07
N LEU A 21 -34.44 20.25 21.43
CA LEU A 21 -34.31 20.62 20.03
C LEU A 21 -33.20 21.64 19.78
N ALA A 22 -32.68 22.29 20.82
CA ALA A 22 -31.61 23.27 20.76
C ALA A 22 -30.22 22.70 21.08
N LEU A 23 -30.11 21.38 21.34
CA LEU A 23 -28.81 20.74 21.33
C LEU A 23 -28.29 20.83 19.89
N PRO A 24 -27.10 21.48 19.67
CA PRO A 24 -26.50 21.37 18.37
C PRO A 24 -26.39 19.88 18.09
N ALA A 25 -26.96 19.41 16.98
CA ALA A 25 -26.55 18.14 16.41
C ALA A 25 -25.03 18.29 16.29
N SER A 26 -24.28 17.62 17.16
CA SER A 26 -22.86 17.43 16.95
C SER A 26 -22.82 16.78 15.57
N GLY A 27 -22.55 17.58 14.54
CA GLY A 27 -22.31 17.04 13.23
C GLY A 27 -21.21 16.01 13.47
N GLN A 28 -21.48 14.74 13.22
CA GLN A 28 -20.40 13.81 12.91
C GLN A 28 -19.66 14.54 11.77
N GLN A 29 -18.55 15.17 12.11
CA GLN A 29 -17.55 15.42 11.10
C GLN A 29 -17.21 14.01 10.65
N ASP A 30 -17.60 13.66 9.43
CA ASP A 30 -17.06 12.46 8.80
C ASP A 30 -15.55 12.61 8.94
N GLU A 31 -14.97 11.79 9.82
CA GLU A 31 -13.52 11.81 10.05
C GLU A 31 -12.90 11.46 8.70
N ARG A 32 -12.09 12.37 8.17
CA ARG A 32 -11.38 12.16 6.91
C ARG A 32 -10.43 10.98 7.11
N LEU A 33 -10.64 9.92 6.35
CA LEU A 33 -9.98 8.63 6.56
C LEU A 33 -8.79 8.45 5.63
N ALA A 34 -7.64 8.09 6.22
CA ALA A 34 -6.54 7.45 5.50
C ALA A 34 -6.40 6.01 6.02
N VAL A 35 -6.10 5.07 5.13
CA VAL A 35 -5.88 3.67 5.51
C VAL A 35 -4.42 3.32 5.30
N SER A 36 -3.79 2.72 6.32
CA SER A 36 -2.40 2.24 6.26
C SER A 36 -2.38 0.71 6.23
N LEU A 37 -1.86 0.15 5.14
CA LEU A 37 -1.76 -1.29 4.91
C LEU A 37 -0.31 -1.74 5.07
N GLU A 38 -0.07 -2.89 5.70
CA GLU A 38 1.25 -3.49 5.77
C GLU A 38 1.42 -4.56 4.67
N LEU A 39 2.49 -4.42 3.86
CA LEU A 39 2.96 -5.42 2.91
C LEU A 39 4.38 -5.83 3.27
N THR A 40 4.52 -6.85 4.11
CA THR A 40 5.82 -7.35 4.59
C THR A 40 6.06 -8.77 4.10
N GLY A 41 7.29 -9.08 3.68
CA GLY A 41 7.69 -10.39 3.20
C GLY A 41 7.53 -10.59 1.70
N SER A 42 7.36 -11.86 1.27
CA SER A 42 7.29 -12.18 -0.16
C SER A 42 5.98 -11.73 -0.79
N ILE A 43 6.07 -11.19 -2.01
CA ILE A 43 4.90 -10.94 -2.84
C ILE A 43 4.45 -12.26 -3.46
N ASP A 44 3.34 -12.80 -2.96
CA ASP A 44 2.77 -14.09 -3.30
C ASP A 44 1.21 -13.99 -3.41
N PRO A 45 0.49 -15.08 -3.74
CA PRO A 45 -0.96 -15.02 -3.86
C PRO A 45 -1.71 -14.70 -2.55
N ALA A 46 -1.08 -14.82 -1.39
CA ALA A 46 -1.72 -14.44 -0.13
C ALA A 46 -1.64 -12.93 0.08
N THR A 47 -0.44 -12.34 -0.10
CA THR A 47 -0.23 -10.89 -0.05
C THR A 47 -1.02 -10.16 -1.16
N GLU A 48 -1.08 -10.73 -2.36
CA GLU A 48 -1.91 -10.22 -3.46
C GLU A 48 -3.38 -10.08 -3.00
N ARG A 49 -4.01 -11.18 -2.57
CA ARG A 49 -5.42 -11.15 -2.14
C ARG A 49 -5.66 -10.21 -0.95
N TRP A 50 -4.71 -10.14 -0.04
CA TRP A 50 -4.79 -9.21 1.10
C TRP A 50 -4.81 -7.77 0.61
N ILE A 51 -3.84 -7.34 -0.19
CA ILE A 51 -3.74 -5.96 -0.65
C ILE A 51 -4.93 -5.60 -1.56
N SER A 52 -5.32 -6.50 -2.49
CA SER A 52 -6.48 -6.29 -3.37
C SER A 52 -7.75 -6.06 -2.56
N GLY A 53 -8.05 -6.95 -1.60
CA GLY A 53 -9.23 -6.80 -0.75
C GLY A 53 -9.18 -5.56 0.14
N ALA A 54 -8.00 -5.24 0.71
CA ALA A 54 -7.85 -4.08 1.58
C ALA A 54 -7.98 -2.74 0.81
N LEU A 55 -7.58 -2.68 -0.46
CA LEU A 55 -7.80 -1.52 -1.33
C LEU A 55 -9.29 -1.34 -1.67
N GLU A 56 -10.00 -2.45 -1.95
CA GLU A 56 -11.45 -2.42 -2.16
C GLU A 56 -12.19 -1.97 -0.91
N ASP A 57 -11.88 -2.55 0.26
CA ASP A 57 -12.47 -2.18 1.54
C ASP A 57 -12.20 -0.70 1.87
N ALA A 58 -10.97 -0.19 1.62
CA ALA A 58 -10.64 1.21 1.85
C ALA A 58 -11.46 2.15 0.93
N ALA A 59 -11.71 1.75 -0.32
CA ALA A 59 -12.55 2.51 -1.24
C ALA A 59 -14.02 2.52 -0.78
N ASP A 60 -14.55 1.39 -0.32
CA ASP A 60 -15.93 1.26 0.18
C ASP A 60 -16.14 2.07 1.47
N ASP A 61 -15.12 2.16 2.32
CA ASP A 61 -15.11 2.96 3.55
C ASP A 61 -14.91 4.46 3.27
N GLY A 62 -14.66 4.85 2.03
CA GLY A 62 -14.48 6.25 1.62
C GLY A 62 -13.13 6.84 2.02
N ALA A 63 -12.07 6.02 2.09
CA ALA A 63 -10.73 6.52 2.38
C ALA A 63 -10.27 7.54 1.32
N GLU A 64 -9.73 8.66 1.78
CA GLU A 64 -9.20 9.72 0.91
C GLU A 64 -7.75 9.44 0.47
N LEU A 65 -7.04 8.56 1.20
CA LEU A 65 -5.67 8.17 0.95
C LEU A 65 -5.42 6.74 1.43
N VAL A 66 -4.64 5.97 0.69
CA VAL A 66 -4.09 4.70 1.18
C VAL A 66 -2.57 4.78 1.22
N ILE A 67 -1.97 4.29 2.31
CA ILE A 67 -0.52 4.15 2.48
C ILE A 67 -0.21 2.65 2.53
N VAL A 68 0.53 2.14 1.55
CA VAL A 68 1.07 0.78 1.57
C VAL A 68 2.49 0.83 2.13
N ARG A 69 2.67 0.39 3.37
CA ARG A 69 3.99 0.25 4.01
C ARG A 69 4.65 -1.02 3.49
N LEU A 70 5.76 -0.86 2.79
CA LEU A 70 6.38 -1.93 2.01
C LEU A 70 7.75 -2.34 2.60
N ASP A 71 7.90 -3.63 2.90
CA ASP A 71 9.20 -4.29 3.13
C ASP A 71 9.22 -5.67 2.46
N THR A 72 9.84 -5.78 1.29
CA THR A 72 9.82 -7.02 0.52
C THR A 72 11.16 -7.37 -0.12
N PRO A 73 11.54 -8.65 -0.10
CA PRO A 73 12.65 -9.16 -0.91
C PRO A 73 12.26 -9.36 -2.39
N GLY A 74 10.97 -9.18 -2.75
CA GLY A 74 10.39 -9.51 -4.04
C GLY A 74 9.40 -10.66 -3.96
N GLY A 75 9.08 -11.26 -5.12
CA GLY A 75 8.14 -12.38 -5.17
C GLY A 75 7.75 -12.76 -6.58
N LEU A 76 6.54 -13.28 -6.76
CA LEU A 76 6.03 -13.77 -8.02
C LEU A 76 5.60 -12.60 -8.94
N ASP A 77 6.01 -12.66 -10.20
CA ASP A 77 5.64 -11.67 -11.22
C ASP A 77 4.12 -11.53 -11.37
N SER A 78 3.38 -12.65 -11.37
CA SER A 78 1.91 -12.63 -11.48
C SER A 78 1.24 -11.87 -10.33
N SER A 79 1.66 -12.11 -9.09
CA SER A 79 1.11 -11.45 -7.91
C SER A 79 1.53 -9.98 -7.84
N MET A 80 2.76 -9.66 -8.22
CA MET A 80 3.24 -8.28 -8.36
C MET A 80 2.39 -7.51 -9.36
N ARG A 81 2.15 -8.06 -10.57
CA ARG A 81 1.34 -7.40 -11.60
C ARG A 81 -0.11 -7.19 -11.17
N ALA A 82 -0.69 -8.13 -10.43
CA ALA A 82 -2.03 -7.97 -9.87
C ALA A 82 -2.08 -6.81 -8.87
N ILE A 83 -1.16 -6.76 -7.89
CA ILE A 83 -1.06 -5.64 -6.92
C ILE A 83 -0.88 -4.31 -7.64
N VAL A 84 0.01 -4.24 -8.65
CA VAL A 84 0.22 -3.03 -9.46
C VAL A 84 -1.08 -2.59 -10.15
N GLN A 85 -1.83 -3.53 -10.73
CA GLN A 85 -3.11 -3.23 -11.38
C GLN A 85 -4.14 -2.69 -10.38
N ASP A 86 -4.21 -3.26 -9.18
CA ASP A 86 -5.13 -2.82 -8.14
C ASP A 86 -4.77 -1.42 -7.61
N ILE A 87 -3.48 -1.12 -7.43
CA ILE A 87 -3.00 0.22 -7.08
C ILE A 87 -3.41 1.24 -8.15
N ILE A 88 -3.21 0.93 -9.42
CA ILE A 88 -3.57 1.81 -10.54
C ILE A 88 -5.10 2.02 -10.60
N ALA A 89 -5.88 0.96 -10.36
CA ALA A 89 -7.34 0.98 -10.44
C ALA A 89 -8.02 1.62 -9.22
N ALA A 90 -7.33 1.72 -8.09
CA ALA A 90 -7.88 2.31 -6.86
C ALA A 90 -8.42 3.73 -7.12
N PRO A 91 -9.63 4.06 -6.63
CA PRO A 91 -10.23 5.38 -6.88
C PRO A 91 -9.57 6.52 -6.11
N MET A 92 -8.91 6.22 -4.99
CA MET A 92 -8.16 7.18 -4.17
C MET A 92 -6.67 7.10 -4.46
N PRO A 93 -5.89 8.15 -4.15
CA PRO A 93 -4.43 8.10 -4.23
C PRO A 93 -3.84 7.01 -3.34
N VAL A 94 -2.85 6.29 -3.85
CA VAL A 94 -2.10 5.27 -3.12
C VAL A 94 -0.63 5.70 -3.00
N VAL A 95 -0.17 5.84 -1.77
CA VAL A 95 1.24 6.08 -1.42
C VAL A 95 1.89 4.75 -1.14
N VAL A 96 2.96 4.40 -1.84
CA VAL A 96 3.79 3.26 -1.48
C VAL A 96 5.00 3.77 -0.70
N TYR A 97 5.10 3.37 0.57
CA TYR A 97 6.11 3.83 1.50
C TYR A 97 7.01 2.69 1.95
N VAL A 98 8.23 2.66 1.41
CA VAL A 98 9.24 1.65 1.80
C VAL A 98 9.68 1.95 3.23
N SER A 99 9.22 1.16 4.17
CA SER A 99 9.41 1.38 5.62
C SER A 99 9.19 0.08 6.42
N PRO A 100 9.65 0.01 7.66
CA PRO A 100 10.41 0.99 8.44
C PRO A 100 11.89 1.12 8.03
N ASP A 101 12.70 1.82 8.82
CA ASP A 101 14.16 1.82 8.65
C ASP A 101 14.71 0.38 8.58
N GLY A 102 15.54 0.10 7.59
CA GLY A 102 16.06 -1.23 7.28
C GLY A 102 15.20 -2.04 6.29
N ALA A 103 14.01 -1.56 5.95
CA ALA A 103 13.16 -2.16 4.92
C ALA A 103 13.76 -2.03 3.52
N ARG A 104 13.21 -2.80 2.60
CA ARG A 104 13.64 -2.77 1.19
C ARG A 104 12.47 -2.97 0.23
N ALA A 105 12.58 -2.34 -0.94
CA ALA A 105 11.74 -2.60 -2.09
C ALA A 105 12.56 -3.33 -3.17
N ALA A 106 12.88 -4.61 -2.91
CA ALA A 106 13.70 -5.39 -3.83
C ALA A 106 12.83 -6.13 -4.86
N SER A 107 13.36 -6.32 -6.08
CA SER A 107 12.73 -7.09 -7.15
C SER A 107 11.29 -6.61 -7.44
N ALA A 108 10.26 -7.44 -7.21
CA ALA A 108 8.85 -7.07 -7.36
C ALA A 108 8.46 -5.78 -6.58
N GLY A 109 9.17 -5.48 -5.48
CA GLY A 109 8.96 -4.27 -4.68
C GLY A 109 9.23 -2.97 -5.45
N LEU A 110 10.19 -2.97 -6.37
CA LEU A 110 10.44 -1.83 -7.25
C LEU A 110 9.17 -1.49 -8.06
N PHE A 111 8.54 -2.48 -8.68
CA PHE A 111 7.35 -2.28 -9.52
C PHE A 111 6.17 -1.78 -8.69
N VAL A 112 5.94 -2.36 -7.50
CA VAL A 112 4.88 -1.92 -6.59
C VAL A 112 5.13 -0.47 -6.16
N THR A 113 6.39 -0.10 -5.86
CA THR A 113 6.74 1.27 -5.49
C THR A 113 6.50 2.25 -6.65
N GLN A 114 6.88 1.87 -7.88
CA GLN A 114 6.69 2.71 -9.05
C GLN A 114 5.22 2.83 -9.49
N ALA A 115 4.36 1.90 -9.10
CA ALA A 115 2.92 1.95 -9.36
C ALA A 115 2.16 2.91 -8.43
N GLY A 116 2.72 3.24 -7.25
CA GLY A 116 2.11 4.18 -6.32
C GLY A 116 1.99 5.59 -6.90
N ASP A 117 0.89 6.26 -6.64
CA ASP A 117 0.68 7.68 -7.01
C ASP A 117 1.73 8.59 -6.36
N VAL A 118 2.21 8.19 -5.17
CA VAL A 118 3.42 8.72 -4.53
C VAL A 118 4.32 7.56 -4.13
N ALA A 119 5.60 7.63 -4.48
CA ALA A 119 6.64 6.73 -4.03
C ALA A 119 7.44 7.39 -2.90
N ALA A 120 7.45 6.77 -1.73
CA ALA A 120 8.13 7.28 -0.55
C ALA A 120 9.04 6.24 0.09
N MET A 121 10.07 6.67 0.78
CA MET A 121 11.03 5.79 1.46
C MET A 121 11.41 6.32 2.84
N ALA A 122 11.66 5.41 3.79
CA ALA A 122 12.34 5.76 5.04
C ALA A 122 13.86 5.92 4.80
N PRO A 123 14.59 6.71 5.60
CA PRO A 123 15.98 7.09 5.29
C PRO A 123 16.96 5.94 5.15
N GLN A 124 16.79 4.87 5.94
CA GLN A 124 17.70 3.71 5.97
C GLN A 124 17.14 2.52 5.17
N THR A 125 16.49 2.78 4.04
CA THR A 125 15.93 1.77 3.15
C THR A 125 16.63 1.76 1.81
N ASN A 126 16.34 0.74 0.99
CA ASN A 126 16.88 0.63 -0.35
C ASN A 126 15.84 0.09 -1.34
N ILE A 127 16.08 0.37 -2.63
CA ILE A 127 15.19 -0.01 -3.72
C ILE A 127 16.00 -0.47 -4.94
N GLY A 128 15.53 -1.52 -5.63
CA GLY A 128 16.14 -2.01 -6.87
C GLY A 128 16.33 -3.53 -6.91
N SER A 129 17.44 -3.97 -7.54
CA SER A 129 17.79 -5.40 -7.73
C SER A 129 16.63 -6.20 -8.34
N ALA A 130 16.08 -5.71 -9.44
CA ALA A 130 14.82 -6.21 -10.01
C ALA A 130 15.00 -7.11 -11.24
N SER A 131 16.19 -7.63 -11.48
CA SER A 131 16.42 -8.58 -12.58
C SER A 131 15.57 -9.85 -12.40
N PRO A 132 14.78 -10.23 -13.43
CA PRO A 132 13.97 -11.44 -13.35
C PRO A 132 14.83 -12.70 -13.18
N ILE A 133 14.44 -13.54 -12.23
CA ILE A 133 15.04 -14.85 -12.04
C ILE A 133 14.06 -15.95 -12.39
N THR A 134 14.51 -17.01 -13.07
CA THR A 134 13.67 -18.16 -13.39
C THR A 134 13.75 -19.17 -12.26
N ILE A 135 12.60 -19.51 -11.69
CA ILE A 135 12.51 -20.54 -10.66
C ILE A 135 12.57 -21.92 -11.34
N GLY A 136 13.60 -22.72 -11.04
CA GLY A 136 13.66 -24.11 -11.56
C GLY A 136 15.06 -24.63 -11.91
N GLY A 137 16.11 -23.82 -11.87
CA GLY A 137 17.51 -24.29 -11.95
C GLY A 137 17.95 -24.96 -13.25
N GLY A 138 17.16 -24.84 -14.33
CA GLY A 138 17.54 -25.27 -15.67
C GLY A 138 18.18 -24.15 -16.47
N ASP A 139 19.01 -24.47 -17.45
CA ASP A 139 19.46 -23.50 -18.46
C ASP A 139 18.23 -22.95 -19.18
N VAL A 140 17.86 -21.70 -18.81
CA VAL A 140 16.82 -20.98 -19.55
C VAL A 140 17.39 -20.64 -20.92
N ASP A 141 16.62 -20.94 -21.97
CA ASP A 141 16.95 -20.45 -23.31
C ASP A 141 17.27 -18.96 -23.23
N GLU A 142 18.48 -18.58 -23.62
CA GLU A 142 18.97 -17.20 -23.59
C GLU A 142 17.99 -16.22 -24.24
N VAL A 143 17.26 -16.67 -25.27
CA VAL A 143 16.23 -15.85 -25.95
C VAL A 143 15.03 -15.64 -25.03
N LEU A 144 14.61 -16.65 -24.26
CA LEU A 144 13.52 -16.53 -23.30
C LEU A 144 13.89 -15.60 -22.14
N GLY A 145 15.10 -15.73 -21.60
CA GLY A 145 15.62 -14.84 -20.55
C GLY A 145 15.57 -13.37 -20.97
N ARG A 146 16.11 -13.08 -22.16
CA ARG A 146 16.07 -11.71 -22.71
C ARG A 146 14.65 -11.18 -22.95
N LYS A 147 13.71 -12.03 -23.34
CA LYS A 147 12.30 -11.60 -23.51
C LYS A 147 11.68 -11.19 -22.18
N VAL A 148 11.88 -12.00 -21.13
CA VAL A 148 11.35 -11.71 -19.79
C VAL A 148 11.98 -10.43 -19.22
N GLU A 149 13.30 -10.27 -19.37
CA GLU A 149 14.01 -9.06 -18.94
C GLU A 149 13.52 -7.81 -19.68
N ASN A 150 13.37 -7.88 -21.01
CA ASN A 150 12.89 -6.76 -21.81
C ASN A 150 11.44 -6.38 -21.47
N ASP A 151 10.58 -7.35 -21.18
CA ASP A 151 9.21 -7.11 -20.74
C ASP A 151 9.18 -6.40 -19.37
N ALA A 152 9.95 -6.90 -18.40
CA ALA A 152 10.06 -6.31 -17.08
C ALA A 152 10.63 -4.88 -17.14
N ALA A 153 11.70 -4.67 -17.93
CA ALA A 153 12.32 -3.36 -18.12
C ALA A 153 11.36 -2.35 -18.75
N ALA A 154 10.61 -2.76 -19.78
CA ALA A 154 9.61 -1.91 -20.41
C ALA A 154 8.45 -1.58 -19.44
N TYR A 155 8.05 -2.56 -18.62
CA TYR A 155 6.97 -2.38 -17.66
C TYR A 155 7.32 -1.37 -16.56
N VAL A 156 8.47 -1.53 -15.89
CA VAL A 156 8.89 -0.60 -14.84
C VAL A 156 9.12 0.80 -15.39
N ARG A 157 9.70 0.93 -16.61
CA ARG A 157 9.85 2.21 -17.27
C ARG A 157 8.51 2.91 -17.47
N ALA A 158 7.49 2.20 -17.97
CA ALA A 158 6.16 2.76 -18.17
C ALA A 158 5.53 3.25 -16.85
N LEU A 159 5.69 2.50 -15.76
CA LEU A 159 5.22 2.90 -14.43
C LEU A 159 5.92 4.19 -13.94
N ALA A 160 7.23 4.28 -14.08
CA ALA A 160 8.00 5.47 -13.69
C ALA A 160 7.65 6.69 -14.54
N GLU A 161 7.55 6.54 -15.88
CA GLU A 161 7.19 7.61 -16.82
C GLU A 161 5.80 8.19 -16.49
N GLU A 162 4.82 7.36 -16.16
CA GLU A 162 3.45 7.79 -15.84
C GLU A 162 3.41 8.79 -14.68
N HIS A 163 4.28 8.60 -13.69
CA HIS A 163 4.39 9.48 -12.52
C HIS A 163 5.51 10.53 -12.66
N GLY A 164 6.18 10.60 -13.83
CA GLY A 164 7.27 11.56 -14.11
C GLY A 164 8.50 11.33 -13.23
N ARG A 165 8.79 10.07 -12.91
CA ARG A 165 9.98 9.62 -12.17
C ARG A 165 11.10 9.23 -13.13
N ASP A 166 12.30 8.96 -12.59
CA ASP A 166 13.45 8.55 -13.40
C ASP A 166 13.25 7.13 -13.95
N ALA A 167 12.78 7.07 -15.19
CA ALA A 167 12.49 5.82 -15.88
C ALA A 167 13.76 5.09 -16.37
N GLU A 168 14.87 5.83 -16.60
CA GLU A 168 16.14 5.25 -17.01
C GLU A 168 16.78 4.47 -15.87
N LEU A 169 16.83 5.06 -14.67
CA LEU A 169 17.30 4.38 -13.48
C LEU A 169 16.41 3.18 -13.12
N ALA A 170 15.06 3.32 -13.24
CA ALA A 170 14.14 2.21 -13.00
C ALA A 170 14.41 1.03 -13.97
N GLU A 171 14.68 1.29 -15.25
CA GLU A 171 15.05 0.28 -16.25
C GLU A 171 16.41 -0.35 -15.93
N GLU A 172 17.40 0.44 -15.51
CA GLU A 172 18.74 -0.04 -15.12
C GLU A 172 18.66 -1.03 -13.94
N MET A 173 17.77 -0.78 -12.96
CA MET A 173 17.54 -1.68 -11.85
C MET A 173 17.05 -3.07 -12.26
N VAL A 174 16.38 -3.17 -13.40
CA VAL A 174 15.97 -4.45 -13.99
C VAL A 174 17.10 -5.09 -14.78
N ARG A 175 17.80 -4.32 -15.63
CA ARG A 175 18.82 -4.86 -16.53
C ARG A 175 20.14 -5.20 -15.85
N GLU A 176 20.59 -4.32 -14.92
CA GLU A 176 21.89 -4.41 -14.28
C GLU A 176 21.79 -4.83 -12.80
N ALA A 177 20.56 -5.09 -12.31
CA ALA A 177 20.30 -5.37 -10.89
C ALA A 177 20.78 -4.26 -9.94
N THR A 178 20.87 -3.02 -10.42
CA THR A 178 21.28 -1.86 -9.62
C THR A 178 20.37 -1.69 -8.39
N ASN A 179 20.95 -1.23 -7.30
CA ASN A 179 20.21 -0.96 -6.05
C ASN A 179 20.71 0.36 -5.47
N VAL A 180 19.80 1.20 -4.99
CA VAL A 180 20.13 2.51 -4.44
C VAL A 180 19.49 2.72 -3.07
N THR A 181 20.10 3.60 -2.28
CA THR A 181 19.55 4.06 -1.00
C THR A 181 18.39 5.02 -1.20
N ALA A 182 17.60 5.26 -0.15
CA ALA A 182 16.49 6.21 -0.17
C ALA A 182 16.93 7.61 -0.66
N GLN A 183 18.09 8.09 -0.20
CA GLN A 183 18.57 9.41 -0.59
C GLN A 183 19.00 9.46 -2.07
N GLU A 184 19.71 8.45 -2.56
CA GLU A 184 20.07 8.35 -3.97
C GLU A 184 18.83 8.26 -4.86
N ALA A 185 17.81 7.51 -4.44
CA ALA A 185 16.54 7.40 -5.15
C ALA A 185 15.79 8.74 -5.22
N LEU A 186 15.81 9.53 -4.12
CA LEU A 186 15.22 10.86 -4.10
C LEU A 186 15.99 11.83 -4.99
N ASP A 187 17.33 11.84 -4.88
CA ASP A 187 18.21 12.75 -5.65
C ASP A 187 18.11 12.48 -7.16
N ALA A 188 17.91 11.22 -7.54
CA ALA A 188 17.68 10.82 -8.93
C ALA A 188 16.24 11.08 -9.40
N GLY A 189 15.30 11.33 -8.50
CA GLY A 189 13.88 11.47 -8.85
C GLY A 189 13.18 10.14 -9.14
N LEU A 190 13.72 9.03 -8.63
CA LEU A 190 13.08 7.72 -8.69
C LEU A 190 11.93 7.59 -7.68
N VAL A 191 12.05 8.29 -6.54
CA VAL A 191 10.99 8.42 -5.53
C VAL A 191 10.69 9.89 -5.26
N ASP A 192 9.52 10.17 -4.69
CA ASP A 192 9.00 11.52 -4.54
C ASP A 192 9.34 12.13 -3.16
N VAL A 193 9.40 11.29 -2.10
CA VAL A 193 9.53 11.73 -0.71
C VAL A 193 10.43 10.78 0.08
N VAL A 194 11.24 11.34 0.99
CA VAL A 194 11.91 10.58 2.04
C VAL A 194 11.45 11.11 3.40
N ALA A 195 10.85 10.26 4.22
CA ALA A 195 10.29 10.59 5.53
C ALA A 195 10.65 9.53 6.56
N ARG A 196 10.86 9.93 7.82
CA ARG A 196 11.30 9.03 8.92
C ARG A 196 10.16 8.27 9.57
N SER A 197 8.96 8.79 9.46
CA SER A 197 7.75 8.21 10.05
C SER A 197 6.53 8.48 9.16
N GLN A 198 5.44 7.78 9.43
CA GLN A 198 4.19 8.00 8.73
C GLN A 198 3.61 9.41 9.01
N GLU A 199 3.84 9.96 10.19
CA GLU A 199 3.43 11.33 10.53
C GLU A 199 4.23 12.36 9.73
N GLU A 200 5.57 12.17 9.61
CA GLU A 200 6.41 13.02 8.76
C GLU A 200 6.01 12.89 7.29
N LEU A 201 5.72 11.67 6.84
CA LEU A 201 5.23 11.42 5.47
C LEU A 201 3.95 12.21 5.19
N LEU A 202 2.94 12.12 6.06
CA LEU A 202 1.70 12.86 5.90
C LEU A 202 1.94 14.38 5.89
N ALA A 203 2.84 14.87 6.73
CA ALA A 203 3.19 16.30 6.76
C ALA A 203 3.86 16.77 5.46
N GLU A 204 4.73 15.95 4.85
CA GLU A 204 5.37 16.24 3.55
C GLU A 204 4.39 16.11 2.38
N LEU A 205 3.35 15.30 2.54
CA LEU A 205 2.31 15.10 1.53
C LEU A 205 1.22 16.18 1.56
N ASP A 206 1.16 17.00 2.60
CA ASP A 206 0.20 18.09 2.64
C ASP A 206 0.54 19.17 1.59
N GLY A 207 -0.40 19.41 0.68
CA GLY A 207 -0.15 20.26 -0.48
C GLY A 207 0.70 19.62 -1.60
N PHE A 208 1.11 18.34 -1.45
CA PHE A 208 1.88 17.64 -2.47
C PHE A 208 1.07 17.47 -3.77
N ARG A 209 1.74 17.72 -4.89
CA ARG A 209 1.11 17.60 -6.21
C ARG A 209 1.38 16.22 -6.81
N VAL A 210 0.39 15.34 -6.75
CA VAL A 210 0.40 14.04 -7.42
C VAL A 210 0.44 14.22 -8.94
N ARG A 211 1.22 13.39 -9.61
CA ARG A 211 1.32 13.29 -11.07
C ARG A 211 0.67 11.98 -11.53
N GLY A 212 0.39 11.86 -12.83
CA GLY A 212 -0.20 10.66 -13.41
C GLY A 212 -1.73 10.65 -13.40
N PRO A 213 -2.36 9.47 -13.45
CA PRO A 213 -3.81 9.33 -13.65
C PRO A 213 -4.68 9.97 -12.58
N LYS A 214 -4.19 10.01 -11.33
CA LYS A 214 -4.89 10.63 -10.19
C LYS A 214 -4.29 12.01 -9.85
N ALA A 215 -3.84 12.74 -10.88
CA ALA A 215 -3.24 14.05 -10.70
C ALA A 215 -4.12 14.99 -9.89
N GLY A 216 -3.55 15.59 -8.84
CA GLY A 216 -4.24 16.46 -7.92
C GLY A 216 -3.31 16.97 -6.84
N THR A 217 -3.84 17.73 -5.91
CA THR A 217 -3.11 18.17 -4.72
C THR A 217 -3.66 17.40 -3.53
N LEU A 218 -2.79 16.74 -2.79
CA LEU A 218 -3.17 16.05 -1.57
C LEU A 218 -3.46 17.07 -0.48
N ASP A 219 -4.45 16.78 0.32
CA ASP A 219 -4.79 17.48 1.56
C ASP A 219 -4.79 16.42 2.66
N THR A 220 -3.72 16.37 3.42
CA THR A 220 -3.51 15.36 4.47
C THR A 220 -3.73 15.92 5.86
N GLU A 221 -3.98 17.24 6.00
CA GLU A 221 -4.26 17.85 7.29
C GLU A 221 -5.57 17.28 7.88
N GLY A 222 -5.49 16.74 9.09
CA GLY A 222 -6.66 16.21 9.79
C GLY A 222 -7.14 14.82 9.33
N LEU A 223 -6.39 14.12 8.47
CA LEU A 223 -6.63 12.71 8.18
C LEU A 223 -6.42 11.87 9.44
N VAL A 224 -7.38 11.01 9.73
CA VAL A 224 -7.25 9.95 10.74
C VAL A 224 -6.75 8.70 10.05
N VAL A 225 -5.63 8.16 10.51
CA VAL A 225 -5.04 6.95 9.91
C VAL A 225 -5.56 5.73 10.64
N GLU A 226 -6.22 4.85 9.91
CA GLU A 226 -6.58 3.51 10.36
C GLU A 226 -5.53 2.51 9.87
N GLU A 227 -4.85 1.85 10.79
CA GLU A 227 -3.90 0.79 10.45
C GLU A 227 -4.64 -0.54 10.27
N ARG A 228 -4.41 -1.21 9.15
CA ARG A 228 -4.96 -2.52 8.84
C ARG A 228 -3.83 -3.51 8.61
N ASP A 229 -3.74 -4.47 9.50
CA ASP A 229 -2.78 -5.56 9.41
C ASP A 229 -3.35 -6.72 8.60
N MET A 230 -2.46 -7.54 8.02
CA MET A 230 -2.87 -8.74 7.30
C MET A 230 -3.63 -9.69 8.24
N PRO A 231 -4.86 -10.09 7.90
CA PRO A 231 -5.61 -11.05 8.71
C PRO A 231 -4.92 -12.40 8.81
N LEU A 232 -4.98 -13.02 9.99
CA LEU A 232 -4.32 -14.31 10.31
C LEU A 232 -4.54 -15.41 9.25
N GLN A 233 -5.66 -15.40 8.56
CA GLN A 233 -5.94 -16.36 7.48
C GLN A 233 -4.94 -16.26 6.33
N TYR A 234 -4.45 -15.07 6.00
CA TYR A 234 -3.44 -14.86 4.95
C TYR A 234 -2.04 -15.19 5.46
N ASP A 235 -1.73 -14.90 6.75
CA ASP A 235 -0.49 -15.36 7.39
C ASP A 235 -0.36 -16.88 7.35
N ILE A 236 -1.45 -17.59 7.67
CA ILE A 236 -1.49 -19.05 7.57
C ILE A 236 -1.32 -19.51 6.12
N LEU A 237 -1.95 -18.83 5.16
CA LEU A 237 -1.83 -19.15 3.75
C LEU A 237 -0.39 -18.94 3.26
N GLN A 238 0.25 -17.83 3.64
CA GLN A 238 1.67 -17.56 3.36
C GLN A 238 2.58 -18.66 3.92
N LEU A 239 2.32 -19.09 5.16
CA LEU A 239 3.07 -20.20 5.77
C LEU A 239 2.92 -21.50 4.97
N LEU A 240 1.72 -21.82 4.50
CA LEU A 240 1.45 -23.06 3.72
C LEU A 240 2.05 -23.02 2.32
N VAL A 241 2.15 -21.85 1.71
CA VAL A 241 2.76 -21.66 0.38
C VAL A 241 4.29 -21.64 0.46
N ASN A 242 4.87 -21.42 1.65
CA ASN A 242 6.33 -21.47 1.84
C ASN A 242 6.89 -22.85 1.45
N PRO A 243 7.81 -22.94 0.47
CA PRO A 243 8.30 -24.23 -0.03
C PRO A 243 8.89 -25.14 1.05
N ASN A 244 9.57 -24.56 2.06
CA ASN A 244 10.16 -25.33 3.15
C ASN A 244 9.08 -25.96 4.03
N ILE A 245 8.02 -25.21 4.33
CA ILE A 245 6.91 -25.70 5.14
C ILE A 245 6.09 -26.73 4.35
N ALA A 246 5.78 -26.44 3.06
CA ALA A 246 5.10 -27.38 2.18
C ALA A 246 5.86 -28.71 2.08
N TYR A 247 7.19 -28.67 1.98
CA TYR A 247 8.04 -29.87 1.94
C TYR A 247 8.01 -30.64 3.27
N LEU A 248 8.09 -29.94 4.41
CA LEU A 248 7.97 -30.56 5.74
C LEU A 248 6.61 -31.22 5.95
N LEU A 249 5.54 -30.56 5.53
CA LEU A 249 4.18 -31.10 5.61
C LEU A 249 4.01 -32.32 4.72
N LEU A 250 4.60 -32.33 3.51
CA LEU A 250 4.61 -33.48 2.63
C LEU A 250 5.32 -34.66 3.27
N ILE A 251 6.52 -34.46 3.85
CA ILE A 251 7.25 -35.52 4.56
C ILE A 251 6.44 -36.05 5.73
N ALA A 252 5.88 -35.18 6.56
CA ALA A 252 5.05 -35.57 7.69
C ALA A 252 3.81 -36.35 7.27
N GLY A 253 3.17 -35.94 6.16
CA GLY A 253 2.02 -36.67 5.57
C GLY A 253 2.38 -38.07 5.10
N VAL A 254 3.50 -38.23 4.40
CA VAL A 254 4.01 -39.54 3.93
C VAL A 254 4.34 -40.46 5.13
N LEU A 255 5.03 -39.94 6.15
CA LEU A 255 5.39 -40.70 7.36
C LEU A 255 4.15 -41.03 8.21
N GLY A 256 3.10 -40.22 8.20
CA GLY A 256 1.86 -40.47 8.92
C GLY A 256 0.95 -41.50 8.25
N LEU A 257 1.19 -41.81 6.97
CA LEU A 257 0.46 -42.83 6.20
C LEU A 257 1.15 -44.19 6.21
N ALA A 258 2.39 -44.28 6.69
CA ALA A 258 3.19 -45.49 6.78
C ALA A 258 3.04 -46.14 8.17
#